data_0833cf8d759e4cfbebc65f1b2fe171c2
#
_entry.id   0833cf8d759e4cfbebc65f1b2fe171c2
#
_cell.length_a   1.000
_cell.length_b   1.000
_cell.length_c   1.000
_cell.angle_alpha   90.00
_cell.angle_beta   90.00
_cell.angle_gamma   90.00
#
_symmetry.space_group_name_H-M   'P 1'
#
loop_
_entity.id
_entity.type
_entity.pdbx_description
1 polymer ?
#
loop_
_entity_poly.entity_id
_entity_poly.type
_entity_poly.pdbx_seq_one_letter_code
_entity_poly.pdbx_strand_id
1 'polypeptide(L)'
;GTISNEQGIFSIDQTSGNNILRISCLGFIPVTKAYAQFPVTIVMYEDVNLLGEVVVKGNRPSYKLTAEGLQTHVQGTVLSKMGTAEDVLKHIPGLQKKNDAYEVFGKGSPIIYVNGRLLRDLSELDQLKSEDIKNVELITSPGARYDASVKAVIRKIGLSLLPIH
;
A
#
# COMPACT_ATOMS: atom_id res chain seq x y z
N GLY A 1 16.97 -10.17 35.63
CA GLY A 1 15.65 -9.58 35.46
C GLY A 1 14.58 -10.36 36.21
N THR A 2 13.42 -9.75 36.39
CA THR A 2 12.26 -10.33 37.07
C THR A 2 10.97 -9.93 36.36
N ILE A 3 9.87 -10.56 36.71
CA ILE A 3 8.49 -10.20 36.28
C ILE A 3 7.63 -9.84 37.48
N SER A 4 6.67 -8.95 37.28
CA SER A 4 5.70 -8.62 38.30
C SER A 4 4.61 -9.70 38.46
N ASN A 5 4.04 -9.78 39.65
CA ASN A 5 2.86 -10.60 39.89
C ASN A 5 1.56 -9.89 39.44
N GLU A 6 0.40 -10.52 39.68
CA GLU A 6 -0.92 -9.98 39.30
C GLU A 6 -1.26 -8.64 39.98
N GLN A 7 -0.65 -8.33 41.12
CA GLN A 7 -0.78 -7.06 41.86
C GLN A 7 0.23 -6.01 41.40
N GLY A 8 1.07 -6.32 40.40
CA GLY A 8 2.10 -5.41 39.90
C GLY A 8 3.35 -5.34 40.78
N ILE A 9 3.49 -6.23 41.77
CA ILE A 9 4.63 -6.26 42.72
C ILE A 9 5.75 -7.11 42.07
N PHE A 10 6.97 -6.56 42.10
CA PHE A 10 8.17 -7.28 41.63
C PHE A 10 9.28 -7.17 42.67
N SER A 11 10.17 -8.14 42.65
CA SER A 11 11.40 -8.16 43.46
C SER A 11 12.59 -8.38 42.51
N ILE A 12 13.64 -7.62 42.71
CA ILE A 12 14.88 -7.73 41.92
C ILE A 12 16.09 -7.63 42.82
N ASP A 13 17.04 -8.53 42.63
CA ASP A 13 18.30 -8.48 43.38
C ASP A 13 19.15 -7.31 42.91
N GLN A 14 19.63 -6.53 43.84
CA GLN A 14 20.52 -5.40 43.53
C GLN A 14 21.89 -5.90 43.17
N THR A 15 22.33 -5.60 41.94
CA THR A 15 23.70 -5.88 41.49
C THR A 15 24.55 -4.65 41.74
N SER A 16 25.71 -4.85 42.38
CA SER A 16 26.65 -3.77 42.69
C SER A 16 27.01 -2.97 41.44
N GLY A 17 26.74 -1.70 41.42
CA GLY A 17 27.28 -0.73 40.47
C GLY A 17 26.30 -0.19 39.40
N ASN A 18 25.08 -0.70 39.28
CA ASN A 18 24.17 -0.19 38.29
C ASN A 18 22.72 -0.10 38.80
N ASN A 19 22.27 1.12 39.07
CA ASN A 19 20.94 1.39 39.60
C ASN A 19 19.92 1.75 38.52
N ILE A 20 20.11 1.28 37.29
CA ILE A 20 19.22 1.54 36.16
C ILE A 20 18.23 0.39 36.02
N LEU A 21 16.94 0.69 36.12
CA LEU A 21 15.85 -0.24 35.85
C LEU A 21 15.22 0.08 34.49
N ARG A 22 15.07 -0.93 33.66
CA ARG A 22 14.26 -0.87 32.46
C ARG A 22 13.02 -1.74 32.66
N ILE A 23 11.87 -1.11 32.60
CA ILE A 23 10.57 -1.77 32.75
C ILE A 23 9.83 -1.71 31.43
N SER A 24 9.29 -2.83 30.99
CA SER A 24 8.50 -2.92 29.75
C SER A 24 7.30 -3.82 29.97
N CYS A 25 6.19 -3.44 29.39
CA CYS A 25 4.96 -4.21 29.34
C CYS A 25 4.31 -4.03 27.97
N LEU A 26 3.65 -5.05 27.47
CA LEU A 26 2.93 -4.97 26.20
C LEU A 26 1.80 -3.92 26.32
N GLY A 27 1.73 -2.98 25.38
CA GLY A 27 0.73 -1.90 25.39
C GLY A 27 1.12 -0.68 26.23
N PHE A 28 2.32 -0.64 26.82
CA PHE A 28 2.80 0.49 27.61
C PHE A 28 4.15 1.00 27.12
N ILE A 29 4.37 2.30 27.31
CA ILE A 29 5.64 2.95 26.97
C ILE A 29 6.72 2.43 27.92
N PRO A 30 7.83 1.86 27.42
CA PRO A 30 8.93 1.38 28.26
C PRO A 30 9.53 2.51 29.09
N VAL A 31 9.77 2.24 30.37
CA VAL A 31 10.38 3.19 31.31
C VAL A 31 11.80 2.75 31.63
N THR A 32 12.77 3.66 31.49
CA THR A 32 14.16 3.45 31.91
C THR A 32 14.55 4.57 32.88
N LYS A 33 14.83 4.22 34.11
CA LYS A 33 15.22 5.19 35.16
C LYS A 33 16.30 4.62 36.07
N ALA A 34 17.11 5.52 36.59
CA ALA A 34 18.00 5.23 37.72
C ALA A 34 17.26 5.42 39.03
N TYR A 35 17.43 4.48 39.96
CA TYR A 35 16.83 4.53 41.30
C TYR A 35 17.90 4.38 42.36
N ALA A 36 17.88 5.31 43.31
CA ALA A 36 18.84 5.30 44.43
C ALA A 36 18.32 4.55 45.67
N GLN A 37 17.01 4.38 45.80
CA GLN A 37 16.36 3.78 46.99
C GLN A 37 15.16 2.92 46.59
N PHE A 38 14.92 1.85 47.33
CA PHE A 38 13.77 0.98 47.27
C PHE A 38 13.00 1.02 48.62
N PRO A 39 11.67 0.77 48.64
CA PRO A 39 10.81 0.39 47.52
C PRO A 39 10.48 1.58 46.60
N VAL A 40 10.20 1.28 45.33
CA VAL A 40 9.85 2.28 44.32
C VAL A 40 8.53 1.93 43.65
N THR A 41 7.69 2.93 43.43
CA THR A 41 6.48 2.82 42.62
C THR A 41 6.75 3.39 41.24
N ILE A 42 6.49 2.59 40.21
CA ILE A 42 6.70 2.96 38.82
C ILE A 42 5.36 3.00 38.12
N VAL A 43 5.01 4.19 37.61
CA VAL A 43 3.80 4.36 36.80
C VAL A 43 4.18 4.22 35.32
N MET A 44 3.50 3.34 34.62
CA MET A 44 3.63 3.20 33.19
C MET A 44 2.42 3.82 32.49
N TYR A 45 2.64 4.45 31.36
CA TYR A 45 1.60 5.04 30.54
C TYR A 45 1.31 4.15 29.34
N GLU A 46 0.06 4.04 28.97
CA GLU A 46 -0.35 3.30 27.79
C GLU A 46 0.31 3.88 26.54
N ASP A 47 0.84 3.00 25.70
CA ASP A 47 1.35 3.38 24.38
C ASP A 47 0.19 3.41 23.39
N VAL A 48 -0.46 4.55 23.31
CA VAL A 48 -1.59 4.77 22.38
C VAL A 48 -1.20 4.61 20.90
N ASN A 49 0.11 4.64 20.60
CA ASN A 49 0.59 4.36 19.24
C ASN A 49 0.61 2.85 18.92
N LEU A 50 0.65 1.98 19.93
CA LEU A 50 0.49 0.54 19.76
C LEU A 50 -0.98 0.12 19.60
N LEU A 51 -1.91 0.95 20.08
CA LEU A 51 -3.35 0.78 19.89
C LEU A 51 -3.86 1.56 18.67
N GLY A 52 -3.05 2.44 18.09
CA GLY A 52 -3.27 2.92 16.74
C GLY A 52 -3.33 1.67 15.88
N GLU A 53 -4.51 1.43 15.30
CA GLU A 53 -4.73 0.46 14.24
C GLU A 53 -3.42 0.33 13.46
N VAL A 54 -2.77 -0.84 13.53
CA VAL A 54 -1.78 -1.21 12.55
C VAL A 54 -2.59 -1.32 11.27
N VAL A 55 -2.83 -0.17 10.65
CA VAL A 55 -3.15 -0.11 9.24
C VAL A 55 -1.87 -0.66 8.61
N VAL A 56 -1.80 -1.97 8.50
CA VAL A 56 -0.99 -2.61 7.50
C VAL A 56 -1.59 -2.04 6.22
N LYS A 57 -1.06 -0.91 5.79
CA LYS A 57 -1.21 -0.45 4.41
C LYS A 57 -0.56 -1.55 3.61
N GLY A 58 -1.37 -2.58 3.35
CA GLY A 58 -0.93 -3.69 2.56
C GLY A 58 -0.52 -3.08 1.24
N ASN A 59 0.75 -3.19 0.89
CA ASN A 59 1.27 -2.83 -0.43
C ASN A 59 0.63 -3.69 -1.53
N ARG A 60 -0.50 -4.33 -1.22
CA ARG A 60 -1.24 -5.17 -2.16
C ARG A 60 -2.07 -4.30 -3.10
N PRO A 61 -2.14 -4.65 -4.36
CA PRO A 61 -3.03 -4.00 -5.31
C PRO A 61 -4.47 -4.02 -4.79
N SER A 62 -5.16 -2.90 -4.87
CA SER A 62 -6.56 -2.80 -4.52
C SER A 62 -7.39 -2.80 -5.80
N TYR A 63 -8.35 -3.70 -5.88
CA TYR A 63 -9.23 -3.88 -7.02
C TYR A 63 -10.65 -3.48 -6.64
N LYS A 64 -11.27 -2.64 -7.45
CA LYS A 64 -12.67 -2.21 -7.31
C LYS A 64 -13.44 -2.54 -8.57
N LEU A 65 -14.48 -3.35 -8.44
CA LEU A 65 -15.44 -3.54 -9.52
C LEU A 65 -16.30 -2.29 -9.67
N THR A 66 -16.44 -1.83 -10.91
CA THR A 66 -17.32 -0.73 -11.29
C THR A 66 -18.37 -1.24 -12.27
N ALA A 67 -19.38 -0.43 -12.55
CA ALA A 67 -20.41 -0.79 -13.54
C ALA A 67 -19.84 -1.02 -14.95
N GLU A 68 -18.73 -0.37 -15.28
CA GLU A 68 -18.09 -0.45 -16.60
C GLU A 68 -16.96 -1.50 -16.66
N GLY A 69 -16.43 -1.95 -15.52
CA GLY A 69 -15.32 -2.91 -15.50
C GLY A 69 -14.56 -2.97 -14.17
N LEU A 70 -13.24 -3.05 -14.22
CA LEU A 70 -12.35 -3.20 -13.08
C LEU A 70 -11.44 -1.98 -12.95
N GLN A 71 -11.42 -1.37 -11.79
CA GLN A 71 -10.44 -0.34 -11.44
C GLN A 71 -9.37 -0.95 -10.52
N THR A 72 -8.11 -0.81 -10.89
CA THR A 72 -6.95 -1.22 -10.09
C THR A 72 -6.24 0.00 -9.56
N HIS A 73 -6.09 0.09 -8.24
CA HIS A 73 -5.31 1.12 -7.60
C HIS A 73 -3.83 0.74 -7.61
N VAL A 74 -2.98 1.59 -8.17
CA VAL A 74 -1.54 1.34 -8.36
C VAL A 74 -0.69 2.11 -7.36
N GLN A 75 -1.01 3.39 -7.15
CA GLN A 75 -0.23 4.27 -6.28
C GLN A 75 -0.12 3.72 -4.85
N GLY A 76 1.11 3.70 -4.31
CA GLY A 76 1.37 3.20 -2.95
C GLY A 76 1.26 1.68 -2.80
N THR A 77 1.07 0.93 -3.87
CA THR A 77 1.07 -0.53 -3.88
C THR A 77 2.36 -1.10 -4.47
N VAL A 78 2.52 -2.43 -4.45
CA VAL A 78 3.65 -3.10 -5.10
C VAL A 78 3.71 -2.80 -6.60
N LEU A 79 2.57 -2.55 -7.25
CA LEU A 79 2.50 -2.24 -8.67
C LEU A 79 3.20 -0.93 -9.03
N SER A 80 3.21 0.05 -8.13
CA SER A 80 3.91 1.33 -8.36
C SER A 80 5.44 1.21 -8.37
N LYS A 81 5.98 0.06 -7.95
CA LYS A 81 7.43 -0.21 -7.88
C LYS A 81 7.92 -1.16 -8.98
N MET A 82 7.07 -1.50 -9.94
CA MET A 82 7.39 -2.50 -10.97
C MET A 82 8.27 -1.97 -12.12
N GLY A 83 8.48 -0.67 -12.21
CA GLY A 83 9.30 -0.03 -13.22
C GLY A 83 8.48 0.68 -14.27
N THR A 84 7.81 -0.01 -15.19
CA THR A 84 7.09 0.58 -16.31
C THR A 84 5.57 0.36 -16.26
N ALA A 85 4.83 1.13 -17.06
CA ALA A 85 3.39 0.92 -17.21
C ALA A 85 3.10 -0.47 -17.83
N GLU A 86 3.95 -0.95 -18.71
CA GLU A 86 3.83 -2.28 -19.28
C GLU A 86 3.85 -3.35 -18.16
N ASP A 87 4.78 -3.25 -17.22
CA ASP A 87 4.89 -4.21 -16.13
C ASP A 87 3.65 -4.16 -15.22
N VAL A 88 3.09 -2.98 -14.99
CA VAL A 88 1.81 -2.85 -14.28
C VAL A 88 0.68 -3.56 -15.01
N LEU A 89 0.57 -3.37 -16.32
CA LEU A 89 -0.51 -3.95 -17.13
C LEU A 89 -0.47 -5.48 -17.15
N LYS A 90 0.71 -6.11 -17.06
CA LYS A 90 0.85 -7.57 -16.94
C LYS A 90 0.18 -8.15 -15.70
N HIS A 91 -0.03 -7.33 -14.68
CA HIS A 91 -0.62 -7.74 -13.39
C HIS A 91 -2.10 -7.33 -13.23
N ILE A 92 -2.69 -6.76 -14.28
CA ILE A 92 -4.13 -6.41 -14.25
C ILE A 92 -4.96 -7.68 -14.54
N PRO A 93 -5.88 -8.07 -13.64
CA PRO A 93 -6.75 -9.22 -13.86
C PRO A 93 -7.59 -9.07 -15.13
N GLY A 94 -7.65 -10.12 -15.94
CA GLY A 94 -8.42 -10.14 -17.18
C GLY A 94 -7.71 -9.54 -18.40
N LEU A 95 -6.46 -9.06 -18.22
CA LEU A 95 -5.62 -8.55 -19.29
C LEU A 95 -4.44 -9.49 -19.53
N GLN A 96 -4.16 -9.80 -20.78
CA GLN A 96 -3.01 -10.62 -21.20
C GLN A 96 -2.23 -9.93 -22.30
N LYS A 97 -0.90 -10.10 -22.31
CA LYS A 97 -0.06 -9.72 -23.44
C LYS A 97 0.19 -10.95 -24.31
N LYS A 98 -0.14 -10.88 -25.58
CA LYS A 98 0.04 -11.95 -26.56
C LYS A 98 0.57 -11.36 -27.86
N ASN A 99 1.71 -11.88 -28.37
CA ASN A 99 2.34 -11.41 -29.61
C ASN A 99 2.49 -9.88 -29.67
N ASP A 100 3.06 -9.28 -28.62
CA ASP A 100 3.25 -7.83 -28.46
C ASP A 100 1.98 -6.96 -28.49
N ALA A 101 0.81 -7.57 -28.39
CA ALA A 101 -0.47 -6.88 -28.25
C ALA A 101 -1.14 -7.24 -26.92
N TYR A 102 -1.98 -6.35 -26.43
CA TYR A 102 -2.82 -6.65 -25.28
C TYR A 102 -4.14 -7.26 -25.72
N GLU A 103 -4.61 -8.22 -24.97
CA GLU A 103 -5.90 -8.89 -25.17
C GLU A 103 -6.67 -8.94 -23.84
N VAL A 104 -7.93 -8.53 -23.88
CA VAL A 104 -8.86 -8.65 -22.79
C VAL A 104 -9.65 -9.93 -22.95
N PHE A 105 -9.68 -10.74 -21.89
CA PHE A 105 -10.35 -12.03 -21.93
C PHE A 105 -11.81 -11.92 -22.41
N GLY A 106 -12.12 -12.63 -23.50
CA GLY A 106 -13.47 -12.62 -24.11
C GLY A 106 -13.88 -11.35 -24.85
N LYS A 107 -13.01 -10.33 -24.95
CA LYS A 107 -13.30 -9.04 -25.59
C LYS A 107 -12.36 -8.67 -26.73
N GLY A 108 -11.21 -9.34 -26.84
CA GLY A 108 -10.20 -9.06 -27.85
C GLY A 108 -9.29 -7.88 -27.47
N SER A 109 -8.72 -7.23 -28.49
CA SER A 109 -7.74 -6.15 -28.28
C SER A 109 -8.39 -4.89 -27.76
N PRO A 110 -7.93 -4.34 -26.63
CA PRO A 110 -8.47 -3.11 -26.07
C PRO A 110 -7.90 -1.87 -26.75
N ILE A 111 -8.62 -0.77 -26.69
CA ILE A 111 -8.08 0.55 -26.96
C ILE A 111 -7.48 1.11 -25.65
N ILE A 112 -6.30 1.70 -25.72
CA ILE A 112 -5.57 2.19 -24.55
C ILE A 112 -5.57 3.70 -24.53
N TYR A 113 -5.98 4.27 -23.42
CA TYR A 113 -5.91 5.70 -23.15
C TYR A 113 -4.96 6.00 -22.00
N VAL A 114 -4.13 7.00 -22.16
CA VAL A 114 -3.23 7.54 -21.13
C VAL A 114 -3.62 8.98 -20.85
N ASN A 115 -4.14 9.26 -19.68
CA ASN A 115 -4.61 10.60 -19.29
C ASN A 115 -5.59 11.23 -20.31
N GLY A 116 -6.50 10.42 -20.82
CA GLY A 116 -7.49 10.85 -21.83
C GLY A 116 -6.99 10.91 -23.26
N ARG A 117 -5.70 10.69 -23.52
CA ARG A 117 -5.10 10.64 -24.87
C ARG A 117 -5.06 9.20 -25.35
N LEU A 118 -5.52 8.97 -26.56
CA LEU A 118 -5.39 7.67 -27.23
C LEU A 118 -3.92 7.31 -27.44
N LEU A 119 -3.54 6.12 -26.96
CA LEU A 119 -2.22 5.56 -27.19
C LEU A 119 -2.16 5.02 -28.64
N ARG A 120 -1.18 5.46 -29.40
CA ARG A 120 -0.99 5.04 -30.81
C ARG A 120 0.07 3.97 -30.94
N ASP A 121 1.04 3.96 -30.05
CA ASP A 121 2.16 3.03 -30.05
C ASP A 121 2.32 2.41 -28.65
N LEU A 122 2.39 1.10 -28.56
CA LEU A 122 2.56 0.38 -27.31
C LEU A 122 3.93 0.62 -26.67
N SER A 123 4.93 1.00 -27.45
CA SER A 123 6.27 1.37 -26.93
C SER A 123 6.23 2.58 -26.00
N GLU A 124 5.21 3.42 -26.08
CA GLU A 124 5.02 4.51 -25.14
C GLU A 124 4.79 4.02 -23.69
N LEU A 125 4.27 2.78 -23.52
CA LEU A 125 4.04 2.20 -22.18
C LEU A 125 5.35 1.90 -21.45
N ASP A 126 6.41 1.57 -22.19
CA ASP A 126 7.73 1.29 -21.60
C ASP A 126 8.41 2.57 -21.09
N GLN A 127 8.04 3.72 -21.64
CA GLN A 127 8.55 5.01 -21.24
C GLN A 127 7.80 5.61 -20.03
N LEU A 128 6.62 5.06 -19.72
CA LEU A 128 5.82 5.51 -18.59
C LEU A 128 6.23 4.76 -17.32
N LYS A 129 6.62 5.49 -16.29
CA LYS A 129 6.99 4.91 -15.01
C LYS A 129 5.77 4.43 -14.24
N SER A 130 5.88 3.28 -13.58
CA SER A 130 4.82 2.73 -12.75
C SER A 130 4.47 3.62 -11.56
N GLU A 131 5.43 4.37 -11.03
CA GLU A 131 5.24 5.32 -9.93
C GLU A 131 4.33 6.50 -10.27
N ASP A 132 4.24 6.86 -11.57
CA ASP A 132 3.38 7.93 -12.07
C ASP A 132 1.93 7.47 -12.33
N ILE A 133 1.64 6.19 -12.08
CA ILE A 133 0.31 5.63 -12.28
C ILE A 133 -0.47 5.66 -10.98
N LYS A 134 -1.58 6.36 -10.97
CA LYS A 134 -2.52 6.35 -9.84
C LYS A 134 -3.45 5.15 -9.91
N ASN A 135 -4.16 5.00 -11.01
CA ASN A 135 -5.12 3.92 -11.24
C ASN A 135 -5.02 3.42 -12.68
N VAL A 136 -5.37 2.17 -12.88
CA VAL A 136 -5.66 1.58 -14.18
C VAL A 136 -7.11 1.12 -14.21
N GLU A 137 -7.86 1.51 -15.21
CA GLU A 137 -9.25 1.07 -15.41
C GLU A 137 -9.32 0.17 -16.63
N LEU A 138 -9.75 -1.06 -16.43
CA LEU A 138 -10.07 -2.00 -17.49
C LEU A 138 -11.59 -1.97 -17.68
N ILE A 139 -12.03 -1.31 -18.73
CA ILE A 139 -13.44 -1.16 -19.09
C ILE A 139 -13.83 -2.27 -20.04
N THR A 140 -14.69 -3.16 -19.60
CA THR A 140 -15.16 -4.33 -20.39
C THR A 140 -16.58 -4.14 -20.93
N SER A 141 -17.24 -3.08 -20.49
CA SER A 141 -18.56 -2.67 -20.96
C SER A 141 -18.53 -1.18 -21.30
N PRO A 142 -17.82 -0.79 -22.37
CA PRO A 142 -17.72 0.60 -22.78
C PRO A 142 -19.11 1.13 -23.15
N GLY A 143 -19.49 2.23 -22.53
CA GLY A 143 -20.77 2.89 -22.80
C GLY A 143 -20.73 3.76 -24.07
N ALA A 144 -21.77 4.55 -24.29
CA ALA A 144 -21.94 5.42 -25.45
C ALA A 144 -20.84 6.47 -25.69
N ARG A 145 -19.88 6.59 -24.78
CA ARG A 145 -18.69 7.46 -24.94
C ARG A 145 -17.66 6.93 -25.94
N TYR A 146 -17.76 5.64 -26.28
CA TYR A 146 -16.84 4.97 -27.19
C TYR A 146 -17.59 4.50 -28.43
N ASP A 147 -16.86 4.31 -29.52
CA ASP A 147 -17.41 3.75 -30.73
C ASP A 147 -18.02 2.36 -30.46
N ALA A 148 -19.12 2.04 -31.15
CA ALA A 148 -19.82 0.76 -30.97
C ALA A 148 -18.98 -0.48 -31.28
N SER A 149 -17.91 -0.32 -32.05
CA SER A 149 -16.94 -1.39 -32.36
C SER A 149 -15.97 -1.69 -31.20
N VAL A 150 -15.84 -0.77 -30.23
CA VAL A 150 -14.93 -0.89 -29.12
C VAL A 150 -15.49 -1.83 -28.06
N LYS A 151 -14.87 -2.97 -27.87
CA LYS A 151 -15.30 -4.01 -26.90
C LYS A 151 -14.62 -3.90 -25.55
N ALA A 152 -13.45 -3.27 -25.47
CA ALA A 152 -12.74 -3.04 -24.24
C ALA A 152 -11.83 -1.79 -24.31
N VAL A 153 -11.64 -1.13 -23.18
CA VAL A 153 -10.80 0.07 -23.05
C VAL A 153 -9.92 -0.06 -21.81
N ILE A 154 -8.65 0.28 -21.95
CA ILE A 154 -7.75 0.49 -20.81
C ILE A 154 -7.54 1.98 -20.63
N ARG A 155 -7.80 2.48 -19.45
CA ARG A 155 -7.59 3.88 -19.10
C ARG A 155 -6.62 4.00 -17.93
N LYS A 156 -5.51 4.69 -18.16
CA LYS A 156 -4.58 5.08 -17.12
C LYS A 156 -4.91 6.48 -16.64
N ILE A 157 -5.00 6.65 -15.33
CA ILE A 157 -5.09 7.95 -14.69
C ILE A 157 -3.76 8.17 -13.97
N GLY A 158 -2.96 9.12 -14.46
CA GLY A 158 -1.71 9.55 -13.84
C GLY A 158 -1.95 10.32 -12.54
N LEU A 159 -0.87 10.53 -11.80
CA LEU A 159 -0.84 11.52 -10.72
C LEU A 159 -1.12 12.90 -11.33
N SER A 160 -2.11 13.59 -10.79
CA SER A 160 -2.23 15.02 -10.98
C SER A 160 -0.95 15.63 -10.41
N LEU A 161 -0.15 16.28 -11.25
CA LEU A 161 0.98 17.06 -10.78
C LEU A 161 0.43 18.06 -9.75
N LEU A 162 0.84 17.92 -8.50
CA LEU A 162 0.63 18.98 -7.52
C LEU A 162 1.36 20.21 -8.06
N PRO A 163 0.72 21.39 -8.06
CA PRO A 163 1.44 22.59 -8.44
C PRO A 163 2.62 22.74 -7.49
N ILE A 164 3.81 22.84 -8.06
CA ILE A 164 5.01 23.21 -7.33
C ILE A 164 4.80 24.69 -6.96
N HIS A 165 4.60 24.92 -5.66
CA HIS A 165 4.69 26.27 -5.11
C HIS A 165 6.13 26.64 -4.87
#